data_a4d30c9d97eba0196b9c8567b65e214a
#
_entry.id   a4d30c9d97eba0196b9c8567b65e214a
#
_cell.length_a   1.000
_cell.length_b   1.000
_cell.length_c   1.000
_cell.angle_alpha   90.00
_cell.angle_beta   90.00
_cell.angle_gamma   90.00
#
_symmetry.space_group_name_H-M   'P 1'
#
loop_
_entity.id
_entity.type
_entity.pdbx_description
1 polymer ?
#
loop_
_entity_poly.entity_id
_entity_poly.type
_entity_poly.pdbx_seq_one_letter_code
_entity_poly.pdbx_strand_id
1 'polypeptide(L)'
;IKAENRVLCIGDLHEPFCLDGYLEFCVETYANYNCNRVVFIGDVIDSHYSSYHESDADGLGGKAELELAITKLAKWYKAFPDADITLGNHDRIIIRKAQTSNIPSKWIKEFKDVLETPNWRFVTDVYIDGVRYVHGDKSSAAKTAAKRDMVSTVSGHFHTQMYVEWFFGKYAALFGMQVGCGIDSSSYAMGYMQGGKKEAIGVGIVIGGNTAFNVKMEL
;
A
#
# COMPACT_ATOMS: atom_id res chain seq x y z
N ILE A 1 -14.43 -16.03 -22.94
CA ILE A 1 -14.86 -14.89 -22.09
C ILE A 1 -13.71 -14.66 -21.14
N LYS A 2 -13.11 -13.43 -21.11
CA LYS A 2 -12.06 -13.08 -20.15
C LYS A 2 -12.69 -13.08 -18.75
N ALA A 3 -12.05 -13.76 -17.80
CA ALA A 3 -12.55 -13.78 -16.43
C ALA A 3 -12.57 -12.34 -15.88
N GLU A 4 -13.59 -12.00 -15.10
CA GLU A 4 -13.72 -10.73 -14.42
C GLU A 4 -12.56 -10.54 -13.42
N ASN A 5 -11.88 -9.39 -13.45
CA ASN A 5 -10.87 -9.11 -12.43
C ASN A 5 -11.55 -8.81 -11.08
N ARG A 6 -11.05 -9.47 -10.04
CA ARG A 6 -11.45 -9.28 -8.64
C ARG A 6 -10.18 -8.95 -7.87
N VAL A 7 -10.00 -7.66 -7.59
CA VAL A 7 -8.75 -7.11 -7.09
C VAL A 7 -8.82 -6.96 -5.58
N LEU A 8 -7.91 -7.61 -4.86
CA LEU A 8 -7.64 -7.29 -3.45
C LEU A 8 -6.64 -6.13 -3.41
N CYS A 9 -7.02 -5.06 -2.72
CA CYS A 9 -6.21 -3.84 -2.55
C CYS A 9 -5.72 -3.78 -1.10
N ILE A 10 -4.41 -3.97 -0.89
CA ILE A 10 -3.76 -4.01 0.43
C ILE A 10 -2.97 -2.71 0.59
N GLY A 11 -3.30 -1.88 1.58
CA GLY A 11 -2.61 -0.62 1.85
C GLY A 11 -1.57 -0.73 2.96
N ASP A 12 -0.53 0.06 2.86
CA ASP A 12 0.33 0.55 3.94
C ASP A 12 0.70 -0.54 4.97
N LEU A 13 1.59 -1.49 4.58
CA LEU A 13 2.07 -2.55 5.46
C LEU A 13 3.11 -2.04 6.45
N HIS A 14 4.00 -1.16 5.99
CA HIS A 14 5.14 -0.65 6.74
C HIS A 14 5.99 -1.76 7.39
N GLU A 15 6.27 -2.85 6.66
CA GLU A 15 7.13 -3.88 7.23
C GLU A 15 8.50 -3.30 7.65
N PRO A 16 9.02 -3.69 8.81
CA PRO A 16 8.64 -4.82 9.66
C PRO A 16 7.56 -4.51 10.73
N PHE A 17 6.84 -3.40 10.64
CA PHE A 17 5.89 -2.90 11.66
C PHE A 17 4.42 -3.15 11.30
N CYS A 18 4.16 -4.17 10.48
CA CYS A 18 2.82 -4.61 10.16
C CYS A 18 2.17 -5.34 11.34
N LEU A 19 0.86 -5.13 11.51
CA LEU A 19 0.05 -5.73 12.57
C LEU A 19 0.02 -7.26 12.45
N ASP A 20 0.22 -7.94 13.56
CA ASP A 20 0.10 -9.40 13.60
C ASP A 20 -1.33 -9.86 13.23
N GLY A 21 -1.43 -10.91 12.42
CA GLY A 21 -2.71 -11.42 11.91
C GLY A 21 -3.24 -10.70 10.67
N TYR A 22 -2.65 -9.56 10.25
CA TYR A 22 -3.14 -8.85 9.07
C TYR A 22 -2.90 -9.61 7.75
N LEU A 23 -1.81 -10.37 7.65
CA LEU A 23 -1.58 -11.25 6.49
C LEU A 23 -2.67 -12.32 6.38
N GLU A 24 -2.97 -13.00 7.47
CA GLU A 24 -4.00 -14.04 7.55
C GLU A 24 -5.37 -13.47 7.13
N PHE A 25 -5.73 -12.29 7.67
CA PHE A 25 -6.94 -11.57 7.28
C PHE A 25 -6.98 -11.26 5.77
N CYS A 26 -5.86 -10.82 5.18
CA CYS A 26 -5.77 -10.56 3.74
C CYS A 26 -5.95 -11.84 2.91
N VAL A 27 -5.34 -12.96 3.33
CA VAL A 27 -5.47 -14.27 2.67
C VAL A 27 -6.91 -14.78 2.73
N GLU A 28 -7.55 -14.71 3.89
CA GLU A 28 -8.96 -15.08 4.06
C GLU A 28 -9.88 -14.20 3.21
N THR A 29 -9.65 -12.89 3.21
CA THR A 29 -10.42 -11.95 2.39
C THR A 29 -10.25 -12.23 0.90
N TYR A 30 -9.02 -12.51 0.44
CA TYR A 30 -8.75 -12.91 -0.94
C TYR A 30 -9.57 -14.13 -1.35
N ALA A 31 -9.59 -15.16 -0.50
CA ALA A 31 -10.35 -16.39 -0.76
C ALA A 31 -11.87 -16.17 -0.72
N ASN A 32 -12.37 -15.47 0.31
CA ASN A 32 -13.81 -15.24 0.54
C ASN A 32 -14.46 -14.45 -0.61
N TYR A 33 -13.73 -13.49 -1.20
CA TYR A 33 -14.22 -12.70 -2.32
C TYR A 33 -13.80 -13.25 -3.70
N ASN A 34 -13.16 -14.43 -3.74
CA ASN A 34 -12.66 -15.06 -4.97
C ASN A 34 -11.79 -14.09 -5.78
N CYS A 35 -10.90 -13.36 -5.11
CA CYS A 35 -9.99 -12.46 -5.77
C CYS A 35 -9.02 -13.23 -6.68
N ASN A 36 -8.59 -12.62 -7.78
CA ASN A 36 -7.66 -13.19 -8.74
C ASN A 36 -6.53 -12.24 -9.11
N ARG A 37 -6.51 -11.06 -8.49
CA ARG A 37 -5.47 -10.04 -8.61
C ARG A 37 -5.18 -9.43 -7.24
N VAL A 38 -3.92 -9.06 -7.01
CA VAL A 38 -3.50 -8.33 -5.81
C VAL A 38 -2.76 -7.07 -6.21
N VAL A 39 -3.11 -5.95 -5.58
CA VAL A 39 -2.38 -4.69 -5.67
C VAL A 39 -2.05 -4.22 -4.26
N PHE A 40 -0.76 -4.14 -3.95
CA PHE A 40 -0.29 -3.44 -2.76
C PHE A 40 -0.25 -1.93 -3.06
N ILE A 41 -0.94 -1.15 -2.24
CA ILE A 41 -1.14 0.28 -2.46
C ILE A 41 -0.01 1.12 -1.84
N GLY A 42 1.22 0.60 -1.91
CA GLY A 42 2.45 1.25 -1.48
C GLY A 42 2.73 1.17 0.01
N ASP A 43 3.86 1.77 0.39
CA ASP A 43 4.42 1.73 1.74
C ASP A 43 4.48 0.28 2.28
N VAL A 44 5.03 -0.63 1.44
CA VAL A 44 5.23 -2.04 1.85
C VAL A 44 6.35 -2.19 2.85
N ILE A 45 7.33 -1.27 2.86
CA ILE A 45 8.39 -1.14 3.87
C ILE A 45 8.32 0.22 4.52
N ASP A 46 8.74 0.32 5.78
CA ASP A 46 8.72 1.59 6.52
C ASP A 46 9.94 2.47 6.25
N SER A 47 11.12 1.89 6.24
CA SER A 47 12.39 2.62 6.14
C SER A 47 12.57 3.66 7.26
N HIS A 48 12.14 3.35 8.49
CA HIS A 48 12.15 4.25 9.66
C HIS A 48 13.55 4.82 9.92
N TYR A 49 14.58 3.99 9.89
CA TYR A 49 15.99 4.39 10.07
C TYR A 49 16.45 5.48 9.11
N SER A 50 15.74 5.68 8.02
CA SER A 50 16.05 6.65 6.97
C SER A 50 14.95 7.68 6.79
N SER A 51 14.01 7.77 7.73
CA SER A 51 12.89 8.72 7.70
C SER A 51 13.37 10.17 7.64
N TYR A 52 12.48 11.07 7.21
CA TYR A 52 12.62 12.52 7.34
C TYR A 52 12.02 13.03 8.66
N HIS A 53 11.37 12.17 9.43
CA HIS A 53 10.95 12.42 10.80
C HIS A 53 12.09 12.03 11.76
N GLU A 54 11.99 12.46 13.01
CA GLU A 54 12.90 11.99 14.04
C GLU A 54 12.80 10.48 14.17
N SER A 55 13.95 9.80 14.12
CA SER A 55 14.03 8.37 14.34
C SER A 55 14.15 8.07 15.83
N ASP A 56 13.58 6.96 16.27
CA ASP A 56 13.73 6.46 17.63
C ASP A 56 15.18 6.04 17.86
N ALA A 57 15.80 6.55 18.93
CA ALA A 57 17.21 6.26 19.25
C ALA A 57 17.43 4.78 19.63
N ASP A 58 16.42 4.11 20.16
CA ASP A 58 16.43 2.70 20.53
C ASP A 58 15.86 1.80 19.41
N GLY A 59 15.51 2.40 18.26
CA GLY A 59 15.00 1.70 17.10
C GLY A 59 16.05 0.85 16.38
N LEU A 60 15.58 -0.01 15.46
CA LEU A 60 16.46 -0.83 14.64
C LEU A 60 17.35 0.03 13.74
N GLY A 61 18.63 -0.34 13.64
CA GLY A 61 19.51 0.24 12.64
C GLY A 61 19.17 -0.25 11.23
N GLY A 62 19.53 0.52 10.20
CA GLY A 62 19.08 0.32 8.82
C GLY A 62 19.27 -1.09 8.26
N LYS A 63 20.38 -1.75 8.57
CA LYS A 63 20.59 -3.14 8.15
C LYS A 63 19.59 -4.09 8.82
N ALA A 64 19.43 -3.98 10.14
CA ALA A 64 18.55 -4.88 10.90
C ALA A 64 17.09 -4.69 10.52
N GLU A 65 16.63 -3.45 10.33
CA GLU A 65 15.27 -3.16 9.91
C GLU A 65 14.98 -3.72 8.51
N LEU A 66 15.89 -3.51 7.55
CA LEU A 66 15.71 -4.03 6.19
C LEU A 66 15.70 -5.57 6.16
N GLU A 67 16.64 -6.25 6.85
CA GLU A 67 16.69 -7.71 6.92
C GLU A 67 15.44 -8.29 7.57
N LEU A 68 14.91 -7.64 8.59
CA LEU A 68 13.65 -8.03 9.22
C LEU A 68 12.45 -7.81 8.29
N ALA A 69 12.40 -6.67 7.58
CA ALA A 69 11.37 -6.39 6.59
C ALA A 69 11.37 -7.45 5.46
N ILE A 70 12.54 -7.80 4.91
CA ILE A 70 12.67 -8.85 3.90
C ILE A 70 12.14 -10.19 4.44
N THR A 71 12.52 -10.55 5.67
CA THR A 71 12.06 -11.79 6.32
C THR A 71 10.53 -11.84 6.46
N LYS A 72 9.91 -10.73 6.83
CA LYS A 72 8.45 -10.63 6.94
C LYS A 72 7.78 -10.59 5.57
N LEU A 73 8.33 -9.83 4.62
CA LEU A 73 7.82 -9.77 3.24
C LEU A 73 7.88 -11.11 2.51
N ALA A 74 8.79 -12.00 2.86
CA ALA A 74 8.84 -13.35 2.31
C ALA A 74 7.53 -14.14 2.55
N LYS A 75 6.82 -13.88 3.67
CA LYS A 75 5.51 -14.48 3.96
C LYS A 75 4.43 -13.92 3.02
N TRP A 76 4.44 -12.61 2.80
CA TRP A 76 3.55 -11.92 1.85
C TRP A 76 3.78 -12.40 0.42
N TYR A 77 5.04 -12.52 0.01
CA TYR A 77 5.41 -13.03 -1.31
C TYR A 77 4.98 -14.49 -1.51
N LYS A 78 5.09 -15.33 -0.47
CA LYS A 78 4.58 -16.70 -0.51
C LYS A 78 3.07 -16.77 -0.67
N ALA A 79 2.33 -15.89 0.00
CA ALA A 79 0.87 -15.83 -0.07
C ALA A 79 0.39 -15.25 -1.41
N PHE A 80 1.07 -14.22 -1.91
CA PHE A 80 0.70 -13.47 -3.12
C PHE A 80 1.92 -13.33 -4.04
N PRO A 81 2.34 -14.43 -4.73
CA PRO A 81 3.57 -14.42 -5.51
C PRO A 81 3.52 -13.49 -6.73
N ASP A 82 2.33 -13.21 -7.27
CA ASP A 82 2.11 -12.32 -8.40
C ASP A 82 1.29 -11.11 -7.94
N ALA A 83 1.94 -9.95 -7.81
CA ALA A 83 1.28 -8.73 -7.38
C ALA A 83 1.87 -7.48 -8.06
N ASP A 84 1.03 -6.45 -8.16
CA ASP A 84 1.46 -5.08 -8.49
C ASP A 84 1.66 -4.31 -7.19
N ILE A 85 2.77 -3.58 -7.07
CA ILE A 85 3.09 -2.74 -5.92
C ILE A 85 3.19 -1.29 -6.39
N THR A 86 2.26 -0.43 -5.98
CA THR A 86 2.39 1.00 -6.26
C THR A 86 3.32 1.62 -5.22
N LEU A 87 4.37 2.31 -5.67
CA LEU A 87 5.40 2.84 -4.78
C LEU A 87 4.87 3.99 -3.92
N GLY A 88 4.92 3.80 -2.60
CA GLY A 88 4.58 4.82 -1.63
C GLY A 88 5.74 5.77 -1.27
N ASN A 89 5.49 6.68 -0.36
CA ASN A 89 6.50 7.66 0.05
C ASN A 89 7.59 7.03 0.94
N HIS A 90 7.26 6.04 1.77
CA HIS A 90 8.23 5.28 2.57
C HIS A 90 9.11 4.39 1.69
N ASP A 91 8.54 3.67 0.73
CA ASP A 91 9.30 2.90 -0.25
C ASP A 91 10.35 3.76 -0.97
N ARG A 92 9.99 5.02 -1.31
CA ARG A 92 10.85 5.94 -2.06
C ARG A 92 11.90 6.68 -1.23
N ILE A 93 11.91 6.57 0.10
CA ILE A 93 12.85 7.33 0.97
C ILE A 93 14.28 7.14 0.50
N ILE A 94 14.72 5.90 0.29
CA ILE A 94 16.10 5.60 -0.10
C ILE A 94 16.46 6.20 -1.46
N ILE A 95 15.56 6.08 -2.44
CA ILE A 95 15.78 6.67 -3.78
C ILE A 95 15.87 8.19 -3.69
N ARG A 96 14.98 8.84 -2.93
CA ARG A 96 14.99 10.29 -2.75
C ARG A 96 16.28 10.75 -2.05
N LYS A 97 16.75 10.04 -1.03
CA LYS A 97 18.02 10.34 -0.36
C LYS A 97 19.22 10.15 -1.28
N ALA A 98 19.23 9.10 -2.09
CA ALA A 98 20.27 8.93 -3.10
C ALA A 98 20.28 10.10 -4.10
N GLN A 99 19.12 10.54 -4.59
CA GLN A 99 19.00 11.69 -5.50
C GLN A 99 19.50 12.98 -4.84
N THR A 100 19.10 13.28 -3.61
CA THR A 100 19.57 14.48 -2.88
C THR A 100 21.05 14.44 -2.56
N SER A 101 21.65 13.26 -2.52
CA SER A 101 23.10 13.07 -2.36
C SER A 101 23.84 12.98 -3.72
N ASN A 102 23.17 13.30 -4.84
CA ASN A 102 23.72 13.22 -6.19
C ASN A 102 24.24 11.80 -6.59
N ILE A 103 23.66 10.74 -6.01
CA ILE A 103 23.98 9.36 -6.36
C ILE A 103 23.17 8.97 -7.61
N PRO A 104 23.81 8.64 -8.74
CA PRO A 104 23.10 8.21 -9.94
C PRO A 104 22.25 6.96 -9.70
N SER A 105 21.03 6.91 -10.26
CA SER A 105 20.09 5.79 -10.10
C SER A 105 20.68 4.43 -10.49
N LYS A 106 21.65 4.40 -11.39
CA LYS A 106 22.38 3.18 -11.81
C LYS A 106 23.08 2.45 -10.63
N TRP A 107 23.36 3.16 -9.53
CA TRP A 107 23.94 2.57 -8.33
C TRP A 107 22.91 1.94 -7.39
N ILE A 108 21.63 2.18 -7.65
CA ILE A 108 20.53 1.71 -6.80
C ILE A 108 19.95 0.43 -7.41
N LYS A 109 19.84 -0.63 -6.61
CA LYS A 109 19.17 -1.87 -7.02
C LYS A 109 17.68 -1.66 -7.19
N GLU A 110 17.05 -2.47 -8.03
CA GLU A 110 15.60 -2.50 -8.15
C GLU A 110 14.96 -3.05 -6.86
N PHE A 111 13.77 -2.59 -6.52
CA PHE A 111 13.05 -3.03 -5.31
C PHE A 111 12.90 -4.55 -5.22
N LYS A 112 12.49 -5.19 -6.33
CA LYS A 112 12.31 -6.64 -6.38
C LYS A 112 13.58 -7.42 -6.03
N ASP A 113 14.75 -6.86 -6.35
CA ASP A 113 16.05 -7.50 -6.06
C ASP A 113 16.48 -7.27 -4.61
N VAL A 114 16.16 -6.08 -4.05
CA VAL A 114 16.42 -5.76 -2.64
C VAL A 114 15.51 -6.55 -1.72
N LEU A 115 14.22 -6.61 -2.05
CA LEU A 115 13.18 -7.22 -1.22
C LEU A 115 12.97 -8.72 -1.49
N GLU A 116 13.76 -9.29 -2.41
CA GLU A 116 13.73 -10.72 -2.78
C GLU A 116 12.32 -11.18 -3.27
N THR A 117 11.67 -10.32 -4.05
CA THR A 117 10.32 -10.55 -4.58
C THR A 117 10.29 -10.50 -6.11
N PRO A 118 10.94 -11.46 -6.81
CA PRO A 118 11.27 -11.35 -8.24
C PRO A 118 10.07 -11.19 -9.18
N ASN A 119 8.88 -11.68 -8.81
CA ASN A 119 7.68 -11.57 -9.65
C ASN A 119 6.81 -10.33 -9.29
N TRP A 120 7.11 -9.65 -8.20
CA TRP A 120 6.38 -8.42 -7.87
C TRP A 120 6.79 -7.30 -8.82
N ARG A 121 5.78 -6.56 -9.30
CA ARG A 121 5.97 -5.47 -10.23
C ARG A 121 5.82 -4.13 -9.52
N PHE A 122 6.92 -3.44 -9.30
CA PHE A 122 6.97 -2.13 -8.65
C PHE A 122 6.73 -1.02 -9.68
N VAL A 123 5.68 -0.24 -9.48
CA VAL A 123 5.22 0.81 -10.42
C VAL A 123 4.79 2.08 -9.67
N THR A 124 4.63 3.18 -10.38
CA THR A 124 4.06 4.41 -9.79
C THR A 124 2.56 4.29 -9.62
N ASP A 125 1.89 3.76 -10.64
CA ASP A 125 0.46 3.46 -10.66
C ASP A 125 0.19 2.28 -11.61
N VAL A 126 -0.97 1.66 -11.47
CA VAL A 126 -1.45 0.62 -12.38
C VAL A 126 -2.93 0.82 -12.69
N TYR A 127 -3.33 0.43 -13.88
CA TYR A 127 -4.72 0.49 -14.34
C TYR A 127 -5.25 -0.92 -14.57
N ILE A 128 -6.37 -1.27 -13.90
CA ILE A 128 -7.09 -2.53 -14.08
C ILE A 128 -8.57 -2.19 -14.26
N ASP A 129 -9.17 -2.64 -15.35
CA ASP A 129 -10.58 -2.40 -15.71
C ASP A 129 -11.01 -0.93 -15.62
N GLY A 130 -10.13 -0.01 -16.04
CA GLY A 130 -10.40 1.42 -16.01
C GLY A 130 -10.27 2.09 -14.64
N VAL A 131 -9.90 1.36 -13.60
CA VAL A 131 -9.59 1.89 -12.27
C VAL A 131 -8.10 2.10 -12.12
N ARG A 132 -7.71 3.27 -11.62
CA ARG A 132 -6.34 3.62 -11.25
C ARG A 132 -6.05 3.22 -9.80
N TYR A 133 -4.95 2.50 -9.61
CA TYR A 133 -4.41 2.15 -8.28
C TYR A 133 -3.11 2.92 -8.09
N VAL A 134 -3.00 3.66 -7.00
CA VAL A 134 -1.86 4.54 -6.71
C VAL A 134 -1.75 4.73 -5.20
N HIS A 135 -0.53 4.86 -4.65
CA HIS A 135 -0.39 5.09 -3.21
C HIS A 135 -1.10 6.39 -2.76
N GLY A 136 -0.96 7.46 -3.51
CA GLY A 136 -1.47 8.78 -3.15
C GLY A 136 -0.41 9.65 -2.48
N ASP A 137 -0.84 10.82 -2.04
CA ASP A 137 -0.01 11.80 -1.31
C ASP A 137 -0.89 12.69 -0.41
N LYS A 138 -0.26 13.54 0.40
CA LYS A 138 -0.96 14.44 1.35
C LYS A 138 -1.95 15.39 0.69
N SER A 139 -1.81 15.68 -0.60
CA SER A 139 -2.68 16.62 -1.35
C SER A 139 -3.85 15.93 -2.03
N SER A 140 -3.91 14.61 -2.07
CA SER A 140 -4.71 13.86 -3.03
C SER A 140 -5.29 12.57 -2.46
N ALA A 141 -6.22 12.68 -1.49
CA ALA A 141 -7.05 11.53 -1.09
C ALA A 141 -7.79 10.94 -2.32
N ALA A 142 -8.08 9.65 -2.30
CA ALA A 142 -8.67 8.90 -3.43
C ALA A 142 -9.85 9.63 -4.12
N LYS A 143 -10.77 10.19 -3.34
CA LYS A 143 -11.92 10.94 -3.87
C LYS A 143 -11.54 12.21 -4.61
N THR A 144 -10.51 12.91 -4.14
CA THR A 144 -10.02 14.14 -4.78
C THR A 144 -9.30 13.80 -6.08
N ALA A 145 -8.48 12.75 -6.07
CA ALA A 145 -7.80 12.26 -7.27
C ALA A 145 -8.81 11.77 -8.32
N ALA A 146 -9.83 11.00 -7.92
CA ALA A 146 -10.85 10.51 -8.84
C ALA A 146 -11.62 11.65 -9.54
N LYS A 147 -11.99 12.70 -8.82
CA LYS A 147 -12.65 13.88 -9.39
C LYS A 147 -11.73 14.69 -10.29
N ARG A 148 -10.49 14.94 -9.86
CA ARG A 148 -9.53 15.72 -10.61
C ARG A 148 -9.16 15.06 -11.95
N ASP A 149 -8.90 13.76 -11.90
CA ASP A 149 -8.37 13.01 -13.04
C ASP A 149 -9.50 12.34 -13.86
N MET A 150 -10.76 12.43 -13.41
CA MET A 150 -11.95 11.82 -14.03
C MET A 150 -11.79 10.31 -14.25
N VAL A 151 -11.17 9.63 -13.28
CA VAL A 151 -10.90 8.18 -13.29
C VAL A 151 -11.17 7.62 -11.90
N SER A 152 -11.89 6.48 -11.83
CA SER A 152 -12.02 5.76 -10.55
C SER A 152 -10.64 5.49 -9.97
N THR A 153 -10.42 5.83 -8.70
CA THR A 153 -9.10 5.79 -8.07
C THR A 153 -9.14 5.07 -6.73
N VAL A 154 -8.22 4.15 -6.55
CA VAL A 154 -7.94 3.45 -5.28
C VAL A 154 -6.62 3.97 -4.73
N SER A 155 -6.59 4.39 -3.45
CA SER A 155 -5.36 4.84 -2.80
C SER A 155 -5.23 4.45 -1.33
N GLY A 156 -3.98 4.46 -0.82
CA GLY A 156 -3.55 4.28 0.56
C GLY A 156 -3.12 5.60 1.20
N HIS A 157 -1.98 5.62 1.90
CA HIS A 157 -1.34 6.78 2.52
C HIS A 157 -2.05 7.36 3.76
N PHE A 158 -3.37 7.39 3.78
CA PHE A 158 -4.14 7.93 4.90
C PHE A 158 -4.57 6.81 5.85
N HIS A 159 -3.71 6.43 6.78
CA HIS A 159 -3.89 5.30 7.69
C HIS A 159 -5.18 5.36 8.52
N THR A 160 -5.74 6.55 8.72
CA THR A 160 -6.97 6.76 9.50
C THR A 160 -8.25 6.84 8.65
N GLN A 161 -8.15 6.50 7.35
CA GLN A 161 -9.26 6.61 6.40
C GLN A 161 -9.50 5.31 5.65
N MET A 162 -10.74 4.87 5.65
CA MET A 162 -11.22 3.75 4.87
C MET A 162 -12.64 4.06 4.41
N TYR A 163 -12.85 4.26 3.11
CA TYR A 163 -14.14 4.61 2.53
C TYR A 163 -14.20 4.33 1.04
N VAL A 164 -15.42 4.28 0.48
CA VAL A 164 -15.70 4.40 -0.95
C VAL A 164 -16.70 5.52 -1.15
N GLU A 165 -16.37 6.50 -2.01
CA GLU A 165 -17.27 7.60 -2.38
C GLU A 165 -17.53 7.58 -3.88
N TRP A 166 -18.80 7.51 -4.28
CA TRP A 166 -19.22 7.45 -5.67
C TRP A 166 -19.62 8.82 -6.20
N PHE A 167 -19.32 9.09 -7.45
CA PHE A 167 -19.63 10.31 -8.18
C PHE A 167 -20.36 9.95 -9.47
N PHE A 168 -21.56 10.47 -9.62
CA PHE A 168 -22.42 10.20 -10.77
C PHE A 168 -22.52 11.43 -11.67
N GLY A 169 -22.02 11.32 -12.88
CA GLY A 169 -22.18 12.28 -13.96
C GLY A 169 -23.25 11.83 -14.97
N LYS A 170 -23.54 12.66 -15.96
CA LYS A 170 -24.52 12.32 -17.00
C LYS A 170 -24.15 11.06 -17.80
N TYR A 171 -22.86 10.80 -17.98
CA TYR A 171 -22.36 9.74 -18.87
C TYR A 171 -21.41 8.74 -18.18
N ALA A 172 -21.05 8.97 -16.94
CA ALA A 172 -20.10 8.12 -16.22
C ALA A 172 -20.41 8.08 -14.73
N ALA A 173 -20.10 6.96 -14.10
CA ALA A 173 -19.99 6.81 -12.66
C ALA A 173 -18.52 6.52 -12.32
N LEU A 174 -17.97 7.22 -11.34
CA LEU A 174 -16.61 7.08 -10.85
C LEU A 174 -16.64 6.88 -9.35
N PHE A 175 -15.57 6.30 -8.79
CA PHE A 175 -15.39 6.24 -7.35
C PHE A 175 -13.98 6.62 -6.92
N GLY A 176 -13.88 7.11 -5.68
CA GLY A 176 -12.63 7.21 -4.94
C GLY A 176 -12.67 6.28 -3.74
N MET A 177 -11.73 5.33 -3.66
CA MET A 177 -11.62 4.37 -2.57
C MET A 177 -10.33 4.59 -1.79
N GLN A 178 -10.47 4.78 -0.47
CA GLN A 178 -9.36 4.76 0.48
C GLN A 178 -9.35 3.39 1.16
N VAL A 179 -8.23 2.66 1.11
CA VAL A 179 -8.23 1.22 1.48
C VAL A 179 -7.93 0.95 2.96
N GLY A 180 -7.47 1.94 3.71
CA GLY A 180 -6.96 1.71 5.07
C GLY A 180 -5.51 1.22 5.06
N CYS A 181 -5.09 0.55 6.12
CA CYS A 181 -3.71 0.10 6.32
C CYS A 181 -3.65 -1.20 7.14
N GLY A 182 -2.43 -1.75 7.24
CA GLY A 182 -2.11 -2.91 8.07
C GLY A 182 -1.07 -2.62 9.16
N ILE A 183 -0.88 -1.35 9.56
CA ILE A 183 0.16 -0.96 10.50
C ILE A 183 -0.15 -1.36 11.95
N ASP A 184 0.90 -1.68 12.71
CA ASP A 184 0.84 -1.74 14.17
C ASP A 184 1.20 -0.37 14.77
N SER A 185 0.18 0.38 15.19
CA SER A 185 0.36 1.71 15.79
C SER A 185 1.07 1.70 17.14
N SER A 186 1.22 0.54 17.78
CA SER A 186 1.97 0.40 19.02
C SER A 186 3.48 0.35 18.79
N SER A 187 3.92 0.16 17.54
CA SER A 187 5.34 0.11 17.21
C SER A 187 6.01 1.49 17.37
N TYR A 188 7.28 1.51 17.74
CA TYR A 188 8.06 2.75 17.90
C TYR A 188 8.12 3.57 16.59
N ALA A 189 8.12 2.91 15.44
CA ALA A 189 8.15 3.58 14.14
C ALA A 189 6.92 4.47 13.89
N MET A 190 5.80 4.19 14.56
CA MET A 190 4.56 4.96 14.49
C MET A 190 4.43 6.06 15.55
N GLY A 191 5.51 6.35 16.29
CA GLY A 191 5.53 7.36 17.36
C GLY A 191 5.06 8.75 16.93
N TYR A 192 5.28 9.12 15.66
CA TYR A 192 4.79 10.40 15.09
C TYR A 192 3.25 10.47 14.96
N MET A 193 2.55 9.35 15.09
CA MET A 193 1.08 9.27 15.06
C MET A 193 0.44 9.37 16.45
N GLN A 194 1.21 9.44 17.53
CA GLN A 194 0.71 9.47 18.91
C GLN A 194 -0.25 10.66 19.13
N GLY A 195 -1.41 10.36 19.72
CA GLY A 195 -2.47 11.35 19.96
C GLY A 195 -3.42 11.58 18.78
N GLY A 196 -3.26 10.84 17.68
CA GLY A 196 -4.09 10.91 16.49
C GLY A 196 -5.38 10.08 16.58
N LYS A 197 -6.06 9.97 15.43
CA LYS A 197 -7.21 9.07 15.24
C LYS A 197 -6.71 7.62 15.17
N LYS A 198 -7.60 6.66 15.52
CA LYS A 198 -7.32 5.25 15.32
C LYS A 198 -7.10 4.93 13.84
N GLU A 199 -6.24 3.97 13.59
CA GLU A 199 -5.97 3.42 12.28
C GLU A 199 -7.20 2.69 11.74
N ALA A 200 -7.40 2.80 10.45
CA ALA A 200 -8.43 2.08 9.72
C ALA A 200 -7.84 0.77 9.20
N ILE A 201 -7.83 -0.27 10.04
CA ILE A 201 -7.27 -1.58 9.67
C ILE A 201 -8.24 -2.31 8.75
N GLY A 202 -7.81 -2.60 7.54
CA GLY A 202 -8.65 -3.26 6.54
C GLY A 202 -8.07 -3.17 5.13
N VAL A 203 -8.85 -3.63 4.16
CA VAL A 203 -8.49 -3.72 2.74
C VAL A 203 -9.61 -3.21 1.85
N GLY A 204 -9.31 -2.98 0.56
CA GLY A 204 -10.30 -2.70 -0.47
C GLY A 204 -10.53 -3.90 -1.38
N ILE A 205 -11.74 -4.03 -1.91
CA ILE A 205 -12.10 -4.98 -2.97
C ILE A 205 -12.66 -4.20 -4.15
N VAL A 206 -12.16 -4.49 -5.36
CA VAL A 206 -12.71 -3.95 -6.61
C VAL A 206 -13.03 -5.10 -7.55
N ILE A 207 -14.25 -5.13 -8.08
CA ILE A 207 -14.73 -6.19 -8.97
C ILE A 207 -15.13 -5.57 -10.31
N GLY A 208 -14.50 -6.03 -11.41
CA GLY A 208 -14.79 -5.61 -12.77
C GLY A 208 -14.70 -4.08 -13.02
N GLY A 209 -14.02 -3.35 -12.14
CA GLY A 209 -13.88 -1.89 -12.22
C GLY A 209 -15.13 -1.08 -11.87
N ASN A 210 -16.25 -1.72 -11.54
CA ASN A 210 -17.55 -1.09 -11.33
C ASN A 210 -18.21 -1.41 -9.98
N THR A 211 -17.60 -2.25 -9.16
CA THR A 211 -18.03 -2.53 -7.79
C THR A 211 -16.84 -2.37 -6.88
N ALA A 212 -16.99 -1.57 -5.83
CA ALA A 212 -15.91 -1.25 -4.89
C ALA A 212 -16.44 -1.18 -3.47
N PHE A 213 -15.77 -1.83 -2.52
CA PHE A 213 -16.09 -1.80 -1.10
C PHE A 213 -14.88 -2.13 -0.23
N ASN A 214 -14.91 -1.70 1.03
CA ASN A 214 -13.90 -2.03 2.00
C ASN A 214 -14.31 -3.21 2.87
N VAL A 215 -13.33 -3.98 3.32
CA VAL A 215 -13.45 -5.01 4.35
C VAL A 215 -12.60 -4.58 5.54
N LYS A 216 -13.25 -4.34 6.68
CA LYS A 216 -12.58 -3.97 7.93
C LYS A 216 -12.10 -5.22 8.64
N MET A 217 -10.87 -5.20 9.16
CA MET A 217 -10.39 -6.21 10.10
C MET A 217 -11.01 -5.97 11.47
N GLU A 218 -11.55 -7.00 12.09
CA GLU A 218 -11.96 -6.96 13.51
C GLU A 218 -10.73 -7.23 14.38
N LEU A 219 -10.49 -6.36 15.37
CA LEU A 219 -9.33 -6.38 16.28
C LEU A 219 -9.74 -6.93 17.64
#